data_7c722fbfa20b728f0f9b10ba917a690b
#
_entry.id   7c722fbfa20b728f0f9b10ba917a690b
#
_cell.length_a   1.000
_cell.length_b   1.000
_cell.length_c   1.000
_cell.angle_alpha   90.00
_cell.angle_beta   90.00
_cell.angle_gamma   90.00
#
_symmetry.space_group_name_H-M   'P 1'
#
loop_
_entity.id
_entity.type
_entity.pdbx_description
1 polymer ?
#
loop_
_entity_poly.entity_id
_entity_poly.type
_entity_poly.pdbx_seq_one_letter_code
_entity_poly.pdbx_strand_id
1 'polypeptide(L)'
;MLFGKKSGIKNRNRERYDRIRRLMWIKCESCGHLVYYKDYKTNHYICPRCGRAFIMTPKQRFDLLFDNNEWERLALPTATDDPLNFVDRKAYKDRLAEARAETGYNDAITTADGVIGGIPTTICVLNGDFMLGSMGRAAGDGIVASMEHAIETRRPFIMVTCSGGARMQENILSLMQMARTTVAVNKLHANGIPYIVLLTDPTFGGVTASFAMLGDIHIAEKGARIGFAGRRVIEQNIREKLPADFQTAEYLYTHGMVDMVVPRAELKAHLEKILAVLTKQPHPAKNINIATPAADNKKVRGMGENDAYDKVLLARNENRPHFLDYINGIVDDWTYLAGDRLFGEDPAMCGGIGYWRGDIPAVIIGQEKGRTIETRQFHRFGMPNPEGYRKSQRLMRLAEKFQLPVITLFDTAGAFAGSAAEERGQSQAVASSIATGLSIKTPYVAVNVGEGGSGGAIAIGTGDRVLMLENTIYSVIAPESCASILWKDNKFKATAAAAMKLTARDMADLNVIDQIVDEPAGGAHTDWQTTMELLSTAVADQIIDLQKIPVDELPARRAEKFLAMTRDVELCAPDNDADDK
;
A
#
# COMPACT_ATOMS: atom_id res chain seq x y z
N MET A 1 -79.85 -13.45 -17.89
CA MET A 1 -78.56 -14.12 -18.12
C MET A 1 -77.47 -13.32 -17.34
N LEU A 2 -77.04 -13.92 -16.28
CA LEU A 2 -76.01 -13.35 -15.38
C LEU A 2 -74.68 -14.02 -15.76
N PHE A 3 -73.75 -13.30 -16.36
CA PHE A 3 -72.34 -13.71 -16.44
C PHE A 3 -71.46 -12.48 -16.39
N GLY A 4 -70.52 -12.49 -15.44
CA GLY A 4 -69.30 -11.72 -15.56
C GLY A 4 -68.94 -10.73 -14.45
N LYS A 5 -68.57 -11.20 -13.27
CA LYS A 5 -67.67 -10.48 -12.36
C LYS A 5 -66.85 -11.48 -11.50
N LYS A 6 -65.90 -12.14 -12.13
CA LYS A 6 -64.88 -13.00 -11.42
C LYS A 6 -63.44 -12.77 -11.90
N SER A 7 -63.07 -11.58 -12.39
CA SER A 7 -61.69 -11.33 -12.84
C SER A 7 -60.83 -10.44 -11.91
N GLY A 8 -61.42 -9.62 -11.06
CA GLY A 8 -60.68 -8.64 -10.27
C GLY A 8 -59.84 -9.20 -9.11
N ILE A 9 -60.34 -10.29 -8.47
CA ILE A 9 -59.64 -10.83 -7.27
C ILE A 9 -58.44 -11.70 -7.67
N LYS A 10 -58.51 -12.43 -8.77
CA LYS A 10 -57.38 -13.22 -9.27
C LYS A 10 -56.22 -12.36 -9.77
N ASN A 11 -56.47 -11.21 -10.37
CA ASN A 11 -55.43 -10.30 -10.84
C ASN A 11 -54.72 -9.58 -9.67
N ARG A 12 -55.43 -9.08 -8.65
CA ARG A 12 -54.82 -8.45 -7.47
C ARG A 12 -53.92 -9.41 -6.69
N ASN A 13 -54.31 -10.67 -6.55
CA ASN A 13 -53.46 -11.67 -5.90
C ASN A 13 -52.25 -12.01 -6.77
N ARG A 14 -52.37 -12.07 -8.09
CA ARG A 14 -51.23 -12.32 -8.99
C ARG A 14 -50.26 -11.17 -8.99
N GLU A 15 -50.68 -9.91 -9.04
CA GLU A 15 -49.86 -8.72 -8.92
C GLU A 15 -49.13 -8.65 -7.55
N ARG A 16 -49.86 -9.02 -6.46
CA ARG A 16 -49.26 -9.12 -5.12
C ARG A 16 -48.21 -10.25 -5.04
N TYR A 17 -48.50 -11.42 -5.65
CA TYR A 17 -47.54 -12.54 -5.74
C TYR A 17 -46.33 -12.19 -6.59
N ASP A 18 -46.52 -11.55 -7.75
CA ASP A 18 -45.43 -11.12 -8.61
C ASP A 18 -44.57 -10.00 -7.95
N ARG A 19 -45.20 -9.11 -7.20
CA ARG A 19 -44.50 -8.10 -6.39
C ARG A 19 -43.67 -8.75 -5.26
N ILE A 20 -44.24 -9.70 -4.52
CA ILE A 20 -43.56 -10.46 -3.48
C ILE A 20 -42.41 -11.27 -4.08
N ARG A 21 -42.61 -11.92 -5.23
CA ARG A 21 -41.61 -12.69 -5.94
C ARG A 21 -40.44 -11.82 -6.41
N ARG A 22 -40.69 -10.62 -6.95
CA ARG A 22 -39.66 -9.64 -7.31
C ARG A 22 -38.89 -9.12 -6.11
N LEU A 23 -39.52 -8.98 -4.96
CA LEU A 23 -38.88 -8.56 -3.71
C LEU A 23 -38.04 -9.67 -3.07
N MET A 24 -38.30 -10.95 -3.40
CA MET A 24 -37.61 -12.10 -2.81
C MET A 24 -36.49 -12.66 -3.68
N TRP A 25 -36.45 -12.34 -4.97
CA TRP A 25 -35.47 -12.88 -5.91
C TRP A 25 -34.81 -11.77 -6.71
N ILE A 26 -33.49 -11.74 -6.68
CA ILE A 26 -32.67 -10.77 -7.40
C ILE A 26 -32.00 -11.50 -8.57
N LYS A 27 -32.15 -10.96 -9.78
CA LYS A 27 -31.51 -11.51 -10.98
C LYS A 27 -30.10 -10.93 -11.11
N CYS A 28 -29.10 -11.78 -11.15
CA CYS A 28 -27.75 -11.35 -11.48
C CYS A 28 -27.65 -10.94 -12.94
N GLU A 29 -27.27 -9.71 -13.20
CA GLU A 29 -27.11 -9.16 -14.56
C GLU A 29 -25.99 -9.84 -15.35
N SER A 30 -24.97 -10.38 -14.66
CA SER A 30 -23.82 -11.02 -15.30
C SER A 30 -24.13 -12.44 -15.79
N CYS A 31 -24.71 -13.29 -14.93
CA CYS A 31 -24.93 -14.71 -15.25
C CYS A 31 -26.42 -15.11 -15.36
N GLY A 32 -27.34 -14.18 -15.16
CA GLY A 32 -28.78 -14.42 -15.22
C GLY A 32 -29.36 -15.23 -14.05
N HIS A 33 -28.52 -15.67 -13.08
CA HIS A 33 -28.96 -16.46 -11.95
C HIS A 33 -29.90 -15.66 -11.04
N LEU A 34 -30.97 -16.31 -10.55
CA LEU A 34 -31.87 -15.74 -9.58
C LEU A 34 -31.37 -16.07 -8.17
N VAL A 35 -31.04 -15.04 -7.41
CA VAL A 35 -30.54 -15.16 -6.03
C VAL A 35 -31.66 -14.84 -5.05
N TYR A 36 -31.89 -15.70 -4.09
CA TYR A 36 -32.84 -15.44 -3.02
C TYR A 36 -32.36 -14.30 -2.12
N TYR A 37 -33.22 -13.38 -1.73
CA TYR A 37 -32.83 -12.16 -0.99
C TYR A 37 -32.05 -12.42 0.29
N LYS A 38 -32.41 -13.47 1.05
CA LYS A 38 -31.67 -13.83 2.28
C LYS A 38 -30.25 -14.30 1.95
N ASP A 39 -30.11 -15.17 0.94
CA ASP A 39 -28.79 -15.66 0.49
C ASP A 39 -27.95 -14.52 -0.07
N TYR A 40 -28.59 -13.61 -0.83
CA TYR A 40 -27.95 -12.39 -1.33
C TYR A 40 -27.37 -11.53 -0.19
N LYS A 41 -28.13 -11.32 0.89
CA LYS A 41 -27.68 -10.56 2.07
C LYS A 41 -26.60 -11.30 2.85
N THR A 42 -26.80 -12.62 3.11
CA THR A 42 -25.83 -13.44 3.84
C THR A 42 -24.51 -13.58 3.09
N ASN A 43 -24.54 -13.57 1.77
CA ASN A 43 -23.33 -13.59 0.92
C ASN A 43 -22.79 -12.18 0.61
N HIS A 44 -22.97 -11.23 1.52
CA HIS A 44 -22.46 -9.85 1.41
C HIS A 44 -22.78 -9.17 0.07
N TYR A 45 -23.98 -9.40 -0.48
CA TYR A 45 -24.43 -8.85 -1.76
C TYR A 45 -23.55 -9.26 -2.95
N ILE A 46 -23.06 -10.49 -2.95
CA ILE A 46 -22.28 -11.10 -4.03
C ILE A 46 -23.09 -12.24 -4.63
N CYS A 47 -23.06 -12.38 -5.96
CA CYS A 47 -23.71 -13.49 -6.63
C CYS A 47 -23.02 -14.83 -6.26
N PRO A 48 -23.72 -15.81 -5.67
CA PRO A 48 -23.10 -17.06 -5.25
C PRO A 48 -22.66 -17.94 -6.44
N ARG A 49 -23.18 -17.67 -7.65
CA ARG A 49 -22.87 -18.45 -8.85
C ARG A 49 -21.64 -17.93 -9.60
N CYS A 50 -21.51 -16.61 -9.80
CA CYS A 50 -20.45 -16.05 -10.63
C CYS A 50 -19.50 -15.10 -9.89
N GLY A 51 -19.73 -14.87 -8.59
CA GLY A 51 -18.87 -14.00 -7.79
C GLY A 51 -19.02 -12.50 -8.06
N ARG A 52 -19.92 -12.08 -8.99
CA ARG A 52 -20.13 -10.64 -9.25
C ARG A 52 -20.64 -9.94 -7.99
N ALA A 53 -19.99 -8.87 -7.60
CA ALA A 53 -20.45 -7.96 -6.57
C ALA A 53 -21.59 -7.07 -7.13
N PHE A 54 -22.70 -6.97 -6.38
CA PHE A 54 -23.77 -6.03 -6.71
C PHE A 54 -23.48 -4.66 -6.10
N ILE A 55 -24.06 -3.60 -6.68
CA ILE A 55 -24.05 -2.26 -6.08
C ILE A 55 -24.73 -2.34 -4.72
N MET A 56 -24.14 -1.69 -3.72
CA MET A 56 -24.69 -1.58 -2.37
C MET A 56 -25.17 -0.17 -2.12
N THR A 57 -26.32 -0.04 -1.45
CA THR A 57 -26.79 1.25 -0.96
C THR A 57 -25.85 1.77 0.15
N PRO A 58 -25.83 3.09 0.42
CA PRO A 58 -25.05 3.65 1.54
C PRO A 58 -25.35 2.97 2.87
N LYS A 59 -26.64 2.72 3.18
CA LYS A 59 -27.03 1.99 4.39
C LYS A 59 -26.39 0.62 4.49
N GLN A 60 -26.40 -0.16 3.41
CA GLN A 60 -25.81 -1.50 3.39
C GLN A 60 -24.29 -1.42 3.59
N ARG A 61 -23.60 -0.40 3.06
CA ARG A 61 -22.17 -0.16 3.29
C ARG A 61 -21.88 0.18 4.75
N PHE A 62 -22.66 1.05 5.35
CA PHE A 62 -22.52 1.39 6.77
C PHE A 62 -22.76 0.15 7.66
N ASP A 63 -23.85 -0.60 7.40
CA ASP A 63 -24.14 -1.84 8.12
C ASP A 63 -23.05 -2.92 7.98
N LEU A 64 -22.30 -2.93 6.87
CA LEU A 64 -21.20 -3.86 6.63
C LEU A 64 -19.91 -3.46 7.37
N LEU A 65 -19.61 -2.16 7.42
CA LEU A 65 -18.31 -1.66 7.83
C LEU A 65 -18.26 -1.23 9.30
N PHE A 66 -19.32 -0.60 9.81
CA PHE A 66 -19.34 -0.16 11.21
C PHE A 66 -19.61 -1.30 12.20
N ASP A 67 -19.12 -1.13 13.40
CA ASP A 67 -19.32 -2.07 14.50
C ASP A 67 -20.80 -2.12 14.89
N ASN A 68 -21.30 -3.32 15.17
CA ASN A 68 -22.68 -3.59 15.62
C ASN A 68 -23.79 -3.01 14.70
N ASN A 69 -23.45 -2.56 13.47
CA ASN A 69 -24.33 -1.80 12.58
C ASN A 69 -24.83 -0.48 13.21
N GLU A 70 -24.03 0.12 14.10
CA GLU A 70 -24.35 1.37 14.79
C GLU A 70 -23.63 2.54 14.10
N TRP A 71 -24.40 3.48 13.60
CA TRP A 71 -23.89 4.67 12.90
C TRP A 71 -24.91 5.81 12.92
N GLU A 72 -24.40 7.03 12.82
CA GLU A 72 -25.19 8.26 12.74
C GLU A 72 -24.96 8.94 11.38
N ARG A 73 -26.06 9.24 10.69
CA ARG A 73 -26.00 9.94 9.40
C ARG A 73 -25.73 11.42 9.60
N LEU A 74 -24.73 11.96 8.89
CA LEU A 74 -24.43 13.37 8.91
C LEU A 74 -25.36 14.16 7.98
N ALA A 75 -25.73 15.37 8.42
CA ALA A 75 -26.40 16.35 7.58
C ALA A 75 -25.38 16.92 6.58
N LEU A 76 -25.68 16.85 5.29
CA LEU A 76 -24.82 17.38 4.24
C LEU A 76 -25.43 18.64 3.62
N PRO A 77 -24.60 19.54 3.06
CA PRO A 77 -25.08 20.71 2.33
C PRO A 77 -26.00 20.31 1.17
N THR A 78 -27.02 21.13 0.92
CA THR A 78 -27.92 20.97 -0.23
C THR A 78 -27.52 21.95 -1.32
N ALA A 79 -27.45 21.47 -2.57
CA ALA A 79 -27.23 22.33 -3.73
C ALA A 79 -28.56 22.69 -4.39
N THR A 80 -28.60 23.84 -5.06
CA THR A 80 -29.74 24.24 -5.92
C THR A 80 -29.90 23.23 -7.06
N ASP A 81 -31.10 22.73 -7.27
CA ASP A 81 -31.41 21.82 -8.38
C ASP A 81 -31.28 22.53 -9.72
N ASP A 82 -30.71 21.83 -10.70
CA ASP A 82 -30.62 22.21 -12.11
C ASP A 82 -30.24 23.69 -12.37
N PRO A 83 -29.08 24.15 -11.93
CA PRO A 83 -28.66 25.55 -12.07
C PRO A 83 -28.44 25.98 -13.53
N LEU A 84 -28.32 25.03 -14.46
CA LEU A 84 -28.10 25.27 -15.89
C LEU A 84 -29.38 25.14 -16.72
N ASN A 85 -30.51 24.76 -16.12
CA ASN A 85 -31.77 24.43 -16.81
C ASN A 85 -31.53 23.42 -17.94
N PHE A 86 -30.76 22.37 -17.64
CA PHE A 86 -30.31 21.38 -18.64
C PHE A 86 -31.46 20.47 -19.09
N VAL A 87 -31.60 20.35 -20.40
CA VAL A 87 -32.60 19.47 -21.02
C VAL A 87 -31.94 18.66 -22.13
N ASP A 88 -31.99 17.33 -21.99
CA ASP A 88 -31.70 16.39 -23.09
C ASP A 88 -33.01 15.77 -23.60
N ARG A 89 -33.22 14.47 -23.49
CA ARG A 89 -34.51 13.80 -23.75
C ARG A 89 -35.55 14.07 -22.64
N LYS A 90 -35.09 14.63 -21.50
CA LYS A 90 -35.87 14.94 -20.30
C LYS A 90 -35.17 16.05 -19.51
N ALA A 91 -35.93 16.91 -18.85
CA ALA A 91 -35.35 17.94 -18.02
C ALA A 91 -34.56 17.33 -16.85
N TYR A 92 -33.40 17.89 -16.54
CA TYR A 92 -32.53 17.36 -15.47
C TYR A 92 -33.22 17.38 -14.09
N LYS A 93 -34.00 18.41 -13.78
CA LYS A 93 -34.82 18.48 -12.57
C LYS A 93 -35.77 17.28 -12.41
N ASP A 94 -36.33 16.79 -13.52
CA ASP A 94 -37.26 15.65 -13.49
C ASP A 94 -36.48 14.35 -13.25
N ARG A 95 -35.24 14.23 -13.79
CA ARG A 95 -34.34 13.09 -13.49
C ARG A 95 -33.93 13.06 -12.03
N LEU A 96 -33.64 14.22 -11.43
CA LEU A 96 -33.33 14.32 -10.00
C LEU A 96 -34.53 13.89 -9.15
N ALA A 97 -35.74 14.36 -9.49
CA ALA A 97 -36.96 13.98 -8.79
C ALA A 97 -37.22 12.46 -8.86
N GLU A 98 -37.02 11.85 -10.01
CA GLU A 98 -37.14 10.39 -10.19
C GLU A 98 -36.09 9.64 -9.38
N ALA A 99 -34.81 10.01 -9.48
CA ALA A 99 -33.73 9.37 -8.75
C ALA A 99 -33.96 9.44 -7.23
N ARG A 100 -34.45 10.59 -6.72
CA ARG A 100 -34.86 10.75 -5.31
C ARG A 100 -36.01 9.83 -4.93
N ALA A 101 -37.05 9.75 -5.78
CA ALA A 101 -38.21 8.89 -5.54
C ALA A 101 -37.86 7.39 -5.56
N GLU A 102 -36.96 6.98 -6.46
CA GLU A 102 -36.52 5.60 -6.61
C GLU A 102 -35.58 5.14 -5.51
N THR A 103 -34.63 6.00 -5.14
CA THR A 103 -33.56 5.63 -4.19
C THR A 103 -33.86 6.02 -2.74
N GLY A 104 -34.69 7.05 -2.51
CA GLY A 104 -34.93 7.63 -1.20
C GLY A 104 -33.77 8.52 -0.68
N TYR A 105 -32.78 8.83 -1.53
CA TYR A 105 -31.65 9.70 -1.20
C TYR A 105 -31.78 11.05 -1.92
N ASN A 106 -31.24 12.10 -1.32
CA ASN A 106 -31.30 13.46 -1.89
C ASN A 106 -30.35 13.66 -3.07
N ASP A 107 -29.19 13.02 -3.05
CA ASP A 107 -28.19 12.98 -4.12
C ASP A 107 -27.33 11.72 -4.00
N ALA A 108 -26.33 11.58 -4.87
CA ALA A 108 -25.43 10.43 -4.95
C ALA A 108 -24.47 10.29 -3.76
N ILE A 109 -24.55 11.13 -2.74
CA ILE A 109 -23.62 11.13 -1.61
C ILE A 109 -24.35 10.93 -0.28
N THR A 110 -23.76 10.17 0.62
CA THR A 110 -24.22 9.99 2.00
C THR A 110 -23.01 9.74 2.89
N THR A 111 -23.00 10.39 4.05
CA THR A 111 -21.93 10.27 5.03
C THR A 111 -22.50 9.87 6.38
N ALA A 112 -21.76 9.07 7.10
CA ALA A 112 -22.10 8.67 8.46
C ALA A 112 -20.85 8.58 9.34
N ASP A 113 -21.02 8.85 10.62
CA ASP A 113 -20.09 8.57 11.68
C ASP A 113 -20.45 7.25 12.36
N GLY A 114 -19.44 6.52 12.77
CA GLY A 114 -19.58 5.28 13.52
C GLY A 114 -18.22 4.82 14.05
N VAL A 115 -18.12 3.55 14.37
CA VAL A 115 -16.92 2.95 14.93
C VAL A 115 -16.50 1.74 14.07
N ILE A 116 -15.21 1.59 13.83
CA ILE A 116 -14.61 0.42 13.16
C ILE A 116 -13.47 -0.10 14.04
N GLY A 117 -13.61 -1.34 14.54
CA GLY A 117 -12.60 -1.91 15.44
C GLY A 117 -12.36 -1.07 16.70
N GLY A 118 -13.38 -0.43 17.25
CA GLY A 118 -13.28 0.49 18.39
C GLY A 118 -12.80 1.91 18.04
N ILE A 119 -12.50 2.22 16.77
CA ILE A 119 -11.95 3.52 16.34
C ILE A 119 -13.06 4.38 15.72
N PRO A 120 -13.40 5.56 16.30
CA PRO A 120 -14.33 6.50 15.71
C PRO A 120 -13.90 6.90 14.30
N THR A 121 -14.78 6.69 13.31
CA THR A 121 -14.45 6.83 11.88
C THR A 121 -15.59 7.49 11.13
N THR A 122 -15.27 8.34 10.17
CA THR A 122 -16.23 8.92 9.22
C THR A 122 -16.19 8.18 7.90
N ILE A 123 -17.31 7.66 7.42
CA ILE A 123 -17.43 7.01 6.11
C ILE A 123 -18.33 7.83 5.20
N CYS A 124 -17.82 8.15 4.01
CA CYS A 124 -18.54 8.82 2.94
C CYS A 124 -18.75 7.85 1.77
N VAL A 125 -19.97 7.67 1.31
CA VAL A 125 -20.35 6.68 0.29
C VAL A 125 -20.99 7.35 -0.92
N LEU A 126 -20.45 7.08 -2.11
CA LEU A 126 -21.14 7.36 -3.38
C LEU A 126 -22.14 6.25 -3.69
N ASN A 127 -23.41 6.65 -3.86
CA ASN A 127 -24.51 5.76 -4.16
C ASN A 127 -24.62 5.50 -5.67
N GLY A 128 -24.19 4.33 -6.14
CA GLY A 128 -24.26 3.95 -7.55
C GLY A 128 -25.67 3.88 -8.12
N ASP A 129 -26.70 3.66 -7.27
CA ASP A 129 -28.10 3.63 -7.71
C ASP A 129 -28.65 5.03 -8.02
N PHE A 130 -28.06 6.09 -7.44
CA PHE A 130 -28.46 7.47 -7.73
C PHE A 130 -27.69 8.01 -8.94
N MET A 131 -28.30 8.02 -10.11
CA MET A 131 -27.70 8.52 -11.36
C MET A 131 -26.28 7.97 -11.62
N LEU A 132 -26.08 6.68 -11.42
CA LEU A 132 -24.79 5.97 -11.52
C LEU A 132 -23.70 6.53 -10.58
N GLY A 133 -24.07 7.06 -9.44
CA GLY A 133 -23.11 7.66 -8.49
C GLY A 133 -22.35 8.87 -9.03
N SER A 134 -22.89 9.53 -10.08
CA SER A 134 -22.21 10.63 -10.74
C SER A 134 -22.02 11.85 -9.83
N MET A 135 -20.81 12.43 -9.86
CA MET A 135 -20.44 13.59 -9.07
C MET A 135 -20.98 14.87 -9.68
N GLY A 136 -22.07 15.40 -9.13
CA GLY A 136 -22.57 16.75 -9.33
C GLY A 136 -22.16 17.68 -8.19
N ARG A 137 -22.70 18.91 -8.17
CA ARG A 137 -22.44 19.92 -7.11
C ARG A 137 -22.76 19.40 -5.73
N ALA A 138 -23.96 18.84 -5.54
CA ALA A 138 -24.38 18.33 -4.24
C ALA A 138 -23.45 17.23 -3.71
N ALA A 139 -23.02 16.32 -4.59
CA ALA A 139 -22.04 15.29 -4.24
C ALA A 139 -20.68 15.90 -3.88
N GLY A 140 -20.18 16.85 -4.67
CA GLY A 140 -18.94 17.55 -4.38
C GLY A 140 -18.96 18.34 -3.08
N ASP A 141 -20.04 19.10 -2.83
CA ASP A 141 -20.25 19.83 -1.58
C ASP A 141 -20.29 18.86 -0.37
N GLY A 142 -20.99 17.73 -0.53
CA GLY A 142 -21.07 16.71 0.50
C GLY A 142 -19.71 16.05 0.81
N ILE A 143 -18.90 15.78 -0.21
CA ILE A 143 -17.53 15.25 -0.01
C ILE A 143 -16.66 16.24 0.74
N VAL A 144 -16.66 17.52 0.32
CA VAL A 144 -15.88 18.58 0.99
C VAL A 144 -16.30 18.72 2.46
N ALA A 145 -17.60 18.85 2.72
CA ALA A 145 -18.11 18.97 4.09
C ALA A 145 -17.77 17.75 4.95
N SER A 146 -17.83 16.54 4.38
CA SER A 146 -17.47 15.31 5.09
C SER A 146 -16.00 15.24 5.46
N MET A 147 -15.11 15.70 4.57
CA MET A 147 -13.67 15.77 4.84
C MET A 147 -13.34 16.84 5.89
N GLU A 148 -14.00 18.00 5.83
CA GLU A 148 -13.86 19.05 6.83
C GLU A 148 -14.35 18.57 8.20
N HIS A 149 -15.49 17.88 8.27
CA HIS A 149 -15.98 17.25 9.49
C HIS A 149 -14.98 16.24 10.07
N ALA A 150 -14.37 15.39 9.23
CA ALA A 150 -13.34 14.44 9.66
C ALA A 150 -12.10 15.15 10.23
N ILE A 151 -11.70 16.29 9.67
CA ILE A 151 -10.60 17.13 10.20
C ILE A 151 -10.98 17.71 11.57
N GLU A 152 -12.16 18.31 11.69
CA GLU A 152 -12.66 18.93 12.93
C GLU A 152 -12.79 17.93 14.07
N THR A 153 -13.28 16.73 13.77
CA THR A 153 -13.48 15.65 14.74
C THR A 153 -12.25 14.75 14.92
N ARG A 154 -11.17 14.98 14.16
CA ARG A 154 -9.94 14.18 14.17
C ARG A 154 -10.17 12.70 13.90
N ARG A 155 -11.16 12.36 13.08
CA ARG A 155 -11.50 10.97 12.71
C ARG A 155 -10.83 10.55 11.40
N PRO A 156 -10.35 9.32 11.27
CA PRO A 156 -10.05 8.73 9.97
C PRO A 156 -11.22 8.89 9.01
N PHE A 157 -10.91 9.15 7.74
CA PHE A 157 -11.90 9.33 6.68
C PHE A 157 -11.82 8.20 5.65
N ILE A 158 -12.92 7.50 5.44
CA ILE A 158 -13.04 6.45 4.44
C ILE A 158 -13.99 6.91 3.34
N MET A 159 -13.50 6.92 2.09
CA MET A 159 -14.31 7.21 0.92
C MET A 159 -14.65 5.93 0.18
N VAL A 160 -15.91 5.56 0.11
CA VAL A 160 -16.39 4.42 -0.69
C VAL A 160 -16.89 4.95 -2.02
N THR A 161 -16.22 4.59 -3.11
CA THR A 161 -16.55 5.07 -4.45
C THR A 161 -17.38 4.04 -5.23
N CYS A 162 -18.42 4.51 -5.89
CA CYS A 162 -19.20 3.79 -6.88
C CYS A 162 -19.76 4.81 -7.86
N SER A 163 -19.08 5.04 -9.00
CA SER A 163 -19.40 6.18 -9.86
C SER A 163 -19.04 6.01 -11.32
N GLY A 164 -19.91 6.50 -12.20
CA GLY A 164 -19.63 6.67 -13.62
C GLY A 164 -18.78 7.91 -13.95
N GLY A 165 -18.47 8.79 -12.97
CA GLY A 165 -17.67 10.01 -13.16
C GLY A 165 -18.43 11.30 -12.88
N ALA A 166 -18.01 12.41 -13.53
CA ALA A 166 -18.65 13.72 -13.38
C ALA A 166 -20.06 13.75 -14.03
N ARG A 167 -21.01 14.42 -13.38
CA ARG A 167 -22.40 14.53 -13.82
C ARG A 167 -22.52 15.45 -15.02
N MET A 168 -22.80 14.92 -16.21
CA MET A 168 -22.82 15.69 -17.47
C MET A 168 -23.85 16.81 -17.48
N GLN A 169 -25.00 16.62 -16.82
CA GLN A 169 -26.08 17.60 -16.77
C GLN A 169 -25.69 18.91 -16.02
N GLU A 170 -24.65 18.86 -15.21
CA GLU A 170 -24.12 20.02 -14.51
C GLU A 170 -22.83 20.56 -15.15
N ASN A 171 -22.35 19.97 -16.26
CA ASN A 171 -21.26 20.42 -17.12
C ASN A 171 -20.05 20.93 -16.31
N ILE A 172 -19.67 22.20 -16.52
CA ILE A 172 -18.50 22.83 -15.87
C ILE A 172 -18.60 22.84 -14.34
N LEU A 173 -19.80 22.95 -13.77
CA LEU A 173 -20.02 22.94 -12.33
C LEU A 173 -19.66 21.58 -11.72
N SER A 174 -19.97 20.50 -12.44
CA SER A 174 -19.56 19.15 -12.09
C SER A 174 -18.05 18.95 -12.24
N LEU A 175 -17.45 19.47 -13.33
CA LEU A 175 -16.02 19.41 -13.55
C LEU A 175 -15.23 20.12 -12.43
N MET A 176 -15.70 21.28 -11.96
CA MET A 176 -15.04 22.01 -10.88
C MET A 176 -15.07 21.29 -9.53
N GLN A 177 -15.94 20.29 -9.35
CA GLN A 177 -15.91 19.49 -8.13
C GLN A 177 -14.62 18.67 -8.00
N MET A 178 -13.96 18.31 -9.11
CA MET A 178 -12.65 17.64 -9.08
C MET A 178 -11.62 18.50 -8.34
N ALA A 179 -11.50 19.78 -8.67
CA ALA A 179 -10.57 20.69 -7.99
C ALA A 179 -10.97 20.91 -6.52
N ARG A 180 -12.27 21.12 -6.25
CA ARG A 180 -12.78 21.38 -4.89
C ARG A 180 -12.53 20.21 -3.95
N THR A 181 -12.84 18.99 -4.36
CA THR A 181 -12.61 17.78 -3.58
C THR A 181 -11.11 17.51 -3.39
N THR A 182 -10.27 17.81 -4.39
CA THR A 182 -8.81 17.72 -4.26
C THR A 182 -8.25 18.70 -3.23
N VAL A 183 -8.79 19.93 -3.15
CA VAL A 183 -8.43 20.87 -2.07
C VAL A 183 -8.77 20.30 -0.69
N ALA A 184 -9.92 19.65 -0.55
CA ALA A 184 -10.31 19.02 0.72
C ALA A 184 -9.39 17.83 1.08
N VAL A 185 -8.98 17.02 0.08
CA VAL A 185 -7.97 15.97 0.28
C VAL A 185 -6.64 16.57 0.78
N ASN A 186 -6.17 17.65 0.15
CA ASN A 186 -4.94 18.32 0.60
C ASN A 186 -5.04 18.81 2.05
N LYS A 187 -6.22 19.30 2.48
CA LYS A 187 -6.47 19.65 3.89
C LYS A 187 -6.41 18.42 4.81
N LEU A 188 -7.00 17.27 4.42
CA LEU A 188 -6.88 16.01 5.17
C LEU A 188 -5.41 15.63 5.36
N HIS A 189 -4.63 15.65 4.28
CA HIS A 189 -3.19 15.33 4.30
C HIS A 189 -2.42 16.28 5.22
N ALA A 190 -2.65 17.58 5.11
CA ALA A 190 -1.97 18.59 5.94
C ALA A 190 -2.30 18.45 7.43
N ASN A 191 -3.46 17.91 7.77
CA ASN A 191 -3.90 17.67 9.15
C ASN A 191 -3.55 16.26 9.68
N GLY A 192 -2.84 15.43 8.91
CA GLY A 192 -2.47 14.07 9.31
C GLY A 192 -3.65 13.12 9.49
N ILE A 193 -4.80 13.41 8.88
CA ILE A 193 -5.98 12.54 8.94
C ILE A 193 -5.79 11.36 8.00
N PRO A 194 -5.95 10.10 8.46
CA PRO A 194 -5.95 8.93 7.58
C PRO A 194 -7.05 9.03 6.52
N TYR A 195 -6.66 8.94 5.25
CA TYR A 195 -7.58 8.95 4.12
C TYR A 195 -7.50 7.62 3.36
N ILE A 196 -8.48 6.75 3.56
CA ILE A 196 -8.57 5.44 2.91
C ILE A 196 -9.65 5.50 1.83
N VAL A 197 -9.33 5.03 0.62
CA VAL A 197 -10.30 4.93 -0.47
C VAL A 197 -10.63 3.47 -0.73
N LEU A 198 -11.92 3.13 -0.60
CA LEU A 198 -12.47 1.85 -0.97
C LEU A 198 -13.08 1.97 -2.38
N LEU A 199 -12.37 1.45 -3.36
CA LEU A 199 -12.75 1.47 -4.77
C LEU A 199 -13.69 0.31 -5.09
N THR A 200 -14.93 0.62 -5.48
CA THR A 200 -15.93 -0.42 -5.81
C THR A 200 -16.40 -0.34 -7.27
N ASP A 201 -17.13 -1.34 -7.71
CA ASP A 201 -17.62 -1.45 -9.11
C ASP A 201 -18.89 -0.62 -9.34
N PRO A 202 -18.92 0.28 -10.33
CA PRO A 202 -17.81 0.84 -11.11
C PRO A 202 -17.21 2.11 -10.47
N THR A 203 -15.94 2.45 -10.77
CA THR A 203 -15.35 3.76 -10.41
C THR A 203 -14.57 4.33 -11.58
N PHE A 204 -15.06 5.42 -12.19
CA PHE A 204 -14.52 5.96 -13.44
C PHE A 204 -14.48 7.49 -13.48
N GLY A 205 -13.84 8.01 -14.54
CA GLY A 205 -13.88 9.39 -15.00
C GLY A 205 -13.35 10.41 -14.01
N GLY A 206 -14.08 11.50 -13.80
CA GLY A 206 -13.70 12.59 -12.91
C GLY A 206 -13.55 12.18 -11.44
N VAL A 207 -14.16 11.07 -11.01
CA VAL A 207 -14.01 10.54 -9.65
C VAL A 207 -12.64 9.91 -9.46
N THR A 208 -12.22 9.03 -10.37
CA THR A 208 -10.85 8.47 -10.33
C THR A 208 -9.78 9.54 -10.57
N ALA A 209 -10.03 10.46 -11.49
CA ALA A 209 -9.08 11.52 -11.83
C ALA A 209 -9.03 12.67 -10.80
N SER A 210 -9.58 12.47 -9.60
CA SER A 210 -9.52 13.43 -8.50
C SER A 210 -9.37 12.70 -7.15
N PHE A 211 -10.26 12.90 -6.22
CA PHE A 211 -10.14 12.42 -4.84
C PHE A 211 -9.97 10.90 -4.69
N ALA A 212 -10.55 10.09 -5.58
CA ALA A 212 -10.53 8.63 -5.42
C ALA A 212 -9.13 8.01 -5.57
N MET A 213 -8.21 8.64 -6.30
CA MET A 213 -6.83 8.17 -6.47
C MET A 213 -5.80 8.99 -5.66
N LEU A 214 -6.27 9.72 -4.64
CA LEU A 214 -5.43 10.52 -3.75
C LEU A 214 -5.44 10.03 -2.30
N GLY A 215 -5.95 8.82 -2.05
CA GLY A 215 -5.92 8.20 -0.73
C GLY A 215 -4.50 7.83 -0.28
N ASP A 216 -4.29 7.81 1.01
CA ASP A 216 -3.08 7.23 1.61
C ASP A 216 -2.99 5.74 1.29
N ILE A 217 -4.14 5.05 1.36
CA ILE A 217 -4.29 3.63 1.05
C ILE A 217 -5.49 3.44 0.13
N HIS A 218 -5.28 2.71 -0.96
CA HIS A 218 -6.32 2.34 -1.92
C HIS A 218 -6.66 0.86 -1.79
N ILE A 219 -7.87 0.55 -1.35
CA ILE A 219 -8.41 -0.80 -1.27
C ILE A 219 -9.39 -0.98 -2.41
N ALA A 220 -9.14 -1.91 -3.32
CA ALA A 220 -10.08 -2.25 -4.38
C ALA A 220 -10.90 -3.48 -4.00
N GLU A 221 -12.23 -3.42 -4.15
CA GLU A 221 -13.06 -4.63 -4.08
C GLU A 221 -12.67 -5.60 -5.19
N LYS A 222 -12.55 -6.87 -4.86
CA LYS A 222 -12.23 -7.93 -5.82
C LYS A 222 -13.15 -7.88 -7.04
N GLY A 223 -12.55 -7.82 -8.24
CA GLY A 223 -13.26 -7.78 -9.52
C GLY A 223 -13.91 -6.43 -9.85
N ALA A 224 -13.72 -5.38 -9.06
CA ALA A 224 -14.24 -4.05 -9.36
C ALA A 224 -13.59 -3.47 -10.62
N ARG A 225 -14.38 -2.78 -11.45
CA ARG A 225 -13.89 -2.07 -12.63
C ARG A 225 -13.57 -0.63 -12.26
N ILE A 226 -12.32 -0.26 -12.46
CA ILE A 226 -11.76 1.02 -12.04
C ILE A 226 -10.90 1.57 -13.17
N GLY A 227 -11.12 2.82 -13.58
CA GLY A 227 -10.34 3.42 -14.65
C GLY A 227 -10.72 4.87 -14.91
N PHE A 228 -10.07 5.51 -15.87
CA PHE A 228 -10.42 6.87 -16.30
C PHE A 228 -11.52 6.83 -17.37
N ALA A 229 -11.19 6.39 -18.58
CA ALA A 229 -12.17 6.22 -19.65
C ALA A 229 -12.75 4.80 -19.62
N GLY A 230 -14.06 4.67 -19.76
CA GLY A 230 -14.70 3.36 -19.84
C GLY A 230 -14.22 2.55 -21.06
N ARG A 231 -14.11 1.23 -20.91
CA ARG A 231 -13.66 0.29 -21.94
C ARG A 231 -14.31 0.55 -23.31
N ARG A 232 -15.64 0.73 -23.35
CA ARG A 232 -16.38 1.01 -24.59
C ARG A 232 -15.89 2.28 -25.29
N VAL A 233 -15.57 3.33 -24.53
CA VAL A 233 -15.08 4.61 -25.07
C VAL A 233 -13.71 4.41 -25.72
N ILE A 234 -12.81 3.66 -25.08
CA ILE A 234 -11.48 3.37 -25.62
C ILE A 234 -11.59 2.54 -26.90
N GLU A 235 -12.34 1.44 -26.88
CA GLU A 235 -12.51 0.54 -28.02
C GLU A 235 -13.12 1.26 -29.24
N GLN A 236 -14.07 2.17 -29.02
CA GLN A 236 -14.70 2.95 -30.10
C GLN A 236 -13.79 4.04 -30.67
N ASN A 237 -13.01 4.73 -29.82
CA ASN A 237 -12.21 5.86 -30.26
C ASN A 237 -10.84 5.44 -30.86
N ILE A 238 -10.18 4.44 -30.26
CA ILE A 238 -8.83 4.03 -30.63
C ILE A 238 -8.84 2.74 -31.47
N ARG A 239 -9.96 2.01 -31.47
CA ARG A 239 -10.14 0.69 -32.14
C ARG A 239 -9.13 -0.36 -31.66
N GLU A 240 -8.68 -0.24 -30.43
CA GLU A 240 -7.76 -1.17 -29.78
C GLU A 240 -8.54 -2.32 -29.14
N LYS A 241 -8.03 -3.56 -29.30
CA LYS A 241 -8.59 -4.72 -28.60
C LYS A 241 -7.98 -4.79 -27.19
N LEU A 242 -8.78 -4.47 -26.20
CA LEU A 242 -8.35 -4.44 -24.81
C LEU A 242 -8.27 -5.87 -24.21
N PRO A 243 -7.30 -6.13 -23.29
CA PRO A 243 -7.23 -7.38 -22.52
C PRO A 243 -8.55 -7.68 -21.78
N ALA A 244 -8.81 -8.95 -21.50
CA ALA A 244 -10.05 -9.36 -20.84
C ALA A 244 -10.19 -8.79 -19.44
N ASP A 245 -9.07 -8.72 -18.70
CA ASP A 245 -8.93 -8.21 -17.34
C ASP A 245 -8.64 -6.69 -17.25
N PHE A 246 -8.60 -5.99 -18.40
CA PHE A 246 -8.33 -4.55 -18.45
C PHE A 246 -9.26 -3.77 -17.52
N GLN A 247 -8.68 -2.90 -16.69
CA GLN A 247 -9.37 -2.07 -15.70
C GLN A 247 -10.06 -2.85 -14.56
N THR A 248 -9.75 -4.12 -14.34
CA THR A 248 -10.17 -4.80 -13.10
C THR A 248 -9.30 -4.38 -11.92
N ALA A 249 -9.77 -4.61 -10.70
CA ALA A 249 -9.01 -4.39 -9.48
C ALA A 249 -7.67 -5.13 -9.52
N GLU A 250 -7.67 -6.38 -9.99
CA GLU A 250 -6.49 -7.24 -10.14
C GLU A 250 -5.50 -6.67 -11.16
N TYR A 251 -6.00 -6.13 -12.27
CA TYR A 251 -5.18 -5.44 -13.26
C TYR A 251 -4.51 -4.21 -12.66
N LEU A 252 -5.26 -3.38 -11.92
CA LEU A 252 -4.70 -2.20 -11.27
C LEU A 252 -3.66 -2.54 -10.20
N TYR A 253 -3.84 -3.66 -9.51
CA TYR A 253 -2.87 -4.14 -8.52
C TYR A 253 -1.52 -4.46 -9.18
N THR A 254 -1.52 -5.21 -10.26
CA THR A 254 -0.27 -5.54 -10.99
C THR A 254 0.39 -4.32 -11.60
N HIS A 255 -0.40 -3.28 -11.96
CA HIS A 255 0.09 -2.00 -12.47
C HIS A 255 0.37 -0.98 -11.36
N GLY A 256 0.40 -1.41 -10.09
CA GLY A 256 0.83 -0.59 -8.96
C GLY A 256 -0.11 0.56 -8.56
N MET A 257 -1.36 0.57 -9.03
CA MET A 257 -2.30 1.67 -8.80
C MET A 257 -3.08 1.54 -7.49
N VAL A 258 -3.22 0.33 -6.96
CA VAL A 258 -3.91 0.05 -5.69
C VAL A 258 -3.03 -0.74 -4.74
N ASP A 259 -3.22 -0.56 -3.43
CA ASP A 259 -2.43 -1.24 -2.40
C ASP A 259 -2.84 -2.69 -2.24
N MET A 260 -4.13 -2.98 -2.38
CA MET A 260 -4.66 -4.32 -2.19
C MET A 260 -5.97 -4.55 -2.94
N VAL A 261 -6.24 -5.81 -3.25
CA VAL A 261 -7.52 -6.29 -3.76
C VAL A 261 -8.12 -7.19 -2.70
N VAL A 262 -9.28 -6.80 -2.16
CA VAL A 262 -9.88 -7.44 -1.00
C VAL A 262 -11.28 -7.96 -1.33
N PRO A 263 -11.62 -9.22 -1.01
CA PRO A 263 -12.99 -9.72 -1.04
C PRO A 263 -13.88 -8.90 -0.10
N ARG A 264 -15.10 -8.61 -0.51
CA ARG A 264 -16.04 -7.76 0.25
C ARG A 264 -16.25 -8.21 1.69
N ALA A 265 -16.28 -9.51 1.94
CA ALA A 265 -16.47 -10.07 3.27
C ALA A 265 -15.31 -9.77 4.24
N GLU A 266 -14.12 -9.48 3.70
CA GLU A 266 -12.90 -9.27 4.47
C GLU A 266 -12.57 -7.78 4.67
N LEU A 267 -13.30 -6.86 4.00
CA LEU A 267 -13.02 -5.42 4.00
C LEU A 267 -12.95 -4.83 5.41
N LYS A 268 -13.90 -5.19 6.28
CA LYS A 268 -13.95 -4.67 7.65
C LYS A 268 -12.69 -5.07 8.44
N ALA A 269 -12.30 -6.33 8.39
CA ALA A 269 -11.11 -6.83 9.09
C ALA A 269 -9.81 -6.14 8.61
N HIS A 270 -9.69 -5.87 7.30
CA HIS A 270 -8.57 -5.10 6.76
C HIS A 270 -8.58 -3.64 7.23
N LEU A 271 -9.74 -3.00 7.25
CA LEU A 271 -9.88 -1.62 7.73
C LEU A 271 -9.54 -1.51 9.23
N GLU A 272 -9.99 -2.45 10.06
CA GLU A 272 -9.68 -2.50 11.49
C GLU A 272 -8.16 -2.50 11.73
N LYS A 273 -7.41 -3.38 11.05
CA LYS A 273 -5.95 -3.46 11.15
C LYS A 273 -5.25 -2.18 10.68
N ILE A 274 -5.63 -1.69 9.52
CA ILE A 274 -5.05 -0.46 8.94
C ILE A 274 -5.28 0.73 9.87
N LEU A 275 -6.52 0.92 10.33
CA LEU A 275 -6.86 2.03 11.21
C LEU A 275 -6.12 1.93 12.54
N ALA A 276 -6.02 0.74 13.13
CA ALA A 276 -5.30 0.52 14.38
C ALA A 276 -3.83 0.97 14.28
N VAL A 277 -3.12 0.57 13.24
CA VAL A 277 -1.72 0.97 13.01
C VAL A 277 -1.60 2.47 12.74
N LEU A 278 -2.41 3.04 11.81
CA LEU A 278 -2.32 4.45 11.43
C LEU A 278 -2.71 5.40 12.57
N THR A 279 -3.60 4.98 13.46
CA THR A 279 -4.01 5.75 14.65
C THR A 279 -3.24 5.36 15.91
N LYS A 280 -2.23 4.49 15.79
CA LYS A 280 -1.34 4.06 16.88
C LYS A 280 -2.11 3.49 18.08
N GLN A 281 -3.10 2.62 17.81
CA GLN A 281 -3.84 1.98 18.89
C GLN A 281 -2.91 1.07 19.70
N PRO A 282 -3.08 0.98 21.02
CA PRO A 282 -2.33 0.04 21.83
C PRO A 282 -2.52 -1.39 21.35
N HIS A 283 -1.43 -2.13 21.22
CA HIS A 283 -1.43 -3.53 20.83
C HIS A 283 -0.47 -4.31 21.77
N PRO A 284 -0.80 -5.55 22.18
CA PRO A 284 0.04 -6.32 23.09
C PRO A 284 1.35 -6.73 22.41
N ALA A 285 2.42 -6.76 23.19
CA ALA A 285 3.71 -7.28 22.70
C ALA A 285 3.58 -8.76 22.28
N LYS A 286 4.23 -9.10 21.16
CA LYS A 286 4.25 -10.43 20.59
C LYS A 286 5.30 -11.32 21.24
N ASN A 287 4.93 -12.54 21.58
CA ASN A 287 5.91 -13.59 21.84
C ASN A 287 6.35 -14.19 20.51
N ILE A 288 7.61 -14.01 20.14
CA ILE A 288 8.19 -14.61 18.95
C ILE A 288 8.19 -16.13 19.12
N ASN A 289 7.55 -16.83 18.21
CA ASN A 289 7.50 -18.29 18.20
C ASN A 289 7.57 -18.76 16.73
N ILE A 290 8.78 -19.03 16.27
CA ILE A 290 9.04 -19.46 14.90
C ILE A 290 10.01 -20.63 14.88
N ALA A 291 9.67 -21.66 14.11
CA ALA A 291 10.56 -22.81 13.93
C ALA A 291 11.64 -22.51 12.90
N THR A 292 12.87 -22.83 13.21
CA THR A 292 13.95 -22.86 12.23
C THR A 292 13.66 -23.99 11.23
N PRO A 293 13.63 -23.72 9.90
CA PRO A 293 13.46 -24.77 8.92
C PRO A 293 14.56 -25.83 9.05
N ALA A 294 14.22 -27.10 8.83
CA ALA A 294 15.21 -28.17 8.82
C ALA A 294 16.28 -27.85 7.77
N ALA A 295 17.47 -27.50 8.21
CA ALA A 295 18.61 -27.25 7.33
C ALA A 295 18.98 -28.56 6.63
N ASP A 296 19.09 -28.49 5.30
CA ASP A 296 19.83 -29.53 4.56
C ASP A 296 21.30 -29.39 5.01
N ASN A 297 21.73 -30.29 5.91
CA ASN A 297 23.04 -30.28 6.57
C ASN A 297 24.20 -30.54 5.60
N LYS A 298 24.21 -29.91 4.44
CA LYS A 298 25.41 -29.77 3.63
C LYS A 298 26.31 -28.82 4.39
N LYS A 299 27.19 -29.40 5.23
CA LYS A 299 28.31 -28.69 5.86
C LYS A 299 28.90 -27.72 4.84
N VAL A 300 28.78 -26.41 5.10
CA VAL A 300 29.61 -25.43 4.41
C VAL A 300 31.05 -25.79 4.75
N ARG A 301 31.73 -26.41 3.79
CA ARG A 301 33.07 -26.96 3.96
C ARG A 301 34.04 -25.83 4.21
N GLY A 302 34.73 -25.83 5.34
CA GLY A 302 35.95 -25.10 5.58
C GLY A 302 35.77 -23.66 6.08
N MET A 303 34.95 -23.45 7.09
CA MET A 303 34.92 -22.16 7.80
C MET A 303 36.07 -22.07 8.79
N GLY A 304 37.09 -21.30 8.44
CA GLY A 304 38.00 -20.68 9.41
C GLY A 304 37.25 -19.51 10.05
N GLU A 305 37.29 -19.39 11.36
CA GLU A 305 36.48 -18.41 12.15
C GLU A 305 36.72 -16.94 11.81
N ASN A 306 37.58 -16.58 10.87
CA ASN A 306 38.01 -15.19 10.61
C ASN A 306 38.24 -14.82 9.11
N ASP A 307 37.77 -15.60 8.12
CA ASP A 307 37.92 -15.19 6.72
C ASP A 307 36.73 -14.33 6.26
N ALA A 308 37.02 -13.15 5.71
CA ALA A 308 36.00 -12.24 5.16
C ALA A 308 35.13 -12.92 4.09
N TYR A 309 35.67 -13.86 3.32
CA TYR A 309 34.92 -14.60 2.31
C TYR A 309 33.97 -15.63 2.93
N ASP A 310 34.30 -16.21 4.09
CA ASP A 310 33.38 -17.07 4.83
C ASP A 310 32.16 -16.28 5.32
N LYS A 311 32.32 -15.01 5.74
CA LYS A 311 31.21 -14.10 6.05
C LYS A 311 30.34 -13.84 4.81
N VAL A 312 30.91 -13.72 3.61
CA VAL A 312 30.15 -13.64 2.35
C VAL A 312 29.27 -14.88 2.14
N LEU A 313 29.83 -16.07 2.37
CA LEU A 313 29.08 -17.33 2.22
C LEU A 313 27.99 -17.47 3.27
N LEU A 314 28.22 -17.01 4.51
CA LEU A 314 27.22 -16.99 5.58
C LEU A 314 26.09 -16.00 5.26
N ALA A 315 26.41 -14.79 4.81
CA ALA A 315 25.41 -13.79 4.41
C ALA A 315 24.49 -14.30 3.30
N ARG A 316 25.04 -15.16 2.41
CA ARG A 316 24.33 -15.77 1.27
C ARG A 316 23.71 -17.12 1.58
N ASN A 317 23.80 -17.61 2.80
CA ASN A 317 23.24 -18.91 3.14
C ASN A 317 21.71 -18.90 2.89
N GLU A 318 21.26 -19.81 2.06
CA GLU A 318 19.84 -19.89 1.62
C GLU A 318 18.86 -20.23 2.74
N ASN A 319 19.35 -20.72 3.88
CA ASN A 319 18.55 -21.00 5.06
C ASN A 319 18.49 -19.84 6.06
N ARG A 320 19.12 -18.69 5.78
CA ARG A 320 18.91 -17.48 6.58
C ARG A 320 17.46 -17.04 6.45
N PRO A 321 16.91 -16.39 7.50
CA PRO A 321 15.62 -15.72 7.37
C PRO A 321 15.71 -14.65 6.27
N HIS A 322 14.69 -14.57 5.42
CA HIS A 322 14.48 -13.50 4.46
C HIS A 322 13.44 -12.51 4.98
N PHE A 323 13.18 -11.42 4.26
CA PHE A 323 12.29 -10.35 4.71
C PHE A 323 10.92 -10.86 5.20
N LEU A 324 10.24 -11.70 4.41
CA LEU A 324 8.91 -12.23 4.78
C LEU A 324 8.96 -13.17 6.00
N ASP A 325 10.09 -13.84 6.24
CA ASP A 325 10.27 -14.66 7.45
C ASP A 325 10.35 -13.75 8.69
N TYR A 326 11.10 -12.64 8.63
CA TYR A 326 11.16 -11.65 9.71
C TYR A 326 9.77 -11.03 9.97
N ILE A 327 9.03 -10.68 8.90
CA ILE A 327 7.65 -10.19 9.03
C ILE A 327 6.78 -11.21 9.78
N ASN A 328 6.77 -12.46 9.34
CA ASN A 328 5.96 -13.52 9.96
C ASN A 328 6.34 -13.78 11.43
N GLY A 329 7.63 -13.69 11.76
CA GLY A 329 8.13 -13.93 13.10
C GLY A 329 7.94 -12.76 14.07
N ILE A 330 8.16 -11.53 13.61
CA ILE A 330 8.28 -10.34 14.47
C ILE A 330 7.04 -9.44 14.44
N VAL A 331 6.33 -9.35 13.29
CA VAL A 331 5.30 -8.33 13.06
C VAL A 331 3.90 -8.91 13.28
N ASP A 332 3.05 -8.17 13.99
CA ASP A 332 1.62 -8.44 14.09
C ASP A 332 0.81 -7.48 13.21
N ASP A 333 -0.40 -7.91 12.86
CA ASP A 333 -1.33 -7.17 12.01
C ASP A 333 -0.70 -6.62 10.72
N TRP A 334 0.26 -7.41 10.16
CA TRP A 334 0.92 -7.04 8.93
C TRP A 334 -0.07 -6.79 7.79
N THR A 335 0.02 -5.61 7.21
CA THR A 335 -0.75 -5.21 6.03
C THR A 335 0.21 -4.80 4.93
N TYR A 336 0.34 -5.64 3.90
CA TYR A 336 1.15 -5.37 2.73
C TYR A 336 0.54 -4.24 1.90
N LEU A 337 1.36 -3.27 1.47
CA LEU A 337 0.97 -2.12 0.66
C LEU A 337 1.70 -2.16 -0.68
N ALA A 338 0.99 -2.57 -1.72
CA ALA A 338 1.56 -2.74 -3.06
C ALA A 338 1.66 -1.42 -3.83
N GLY A 339 2.51 -1.44 -4.85
CA GLY A 339 2.50 -0.48 -5.94
C GLY A 339 3.21 0.84 -5.71
N ASP A 340 3.73 1.37 -6.83
CA ASP A 340 4.44 2.65 -6.86
C ASP A 340 3.54 3.85 -7.27
N ARG A 341 2.29 3.61 -7.62
CA ARG A 341 1.31 4.58 -8.17
C ARG A 341 1.68 5.13 -9.55
N LEU A 342 2.69 4.60 -10.21
CA LEU A 342 3.19 5.12 -11.49
C LEU A 342 3.26 4.05 -12.58
N PHE A 343 3.79 2.88 -12.26
CA PHE A 343 4.06 1.85 -13.26
C PHE A 343 3.65 0.44 -12.83
N GLY A 344 4.02 0.00 -11.63
CA GLY A 344 3.80 -1.40 -11.27
C GLY A 344 4.07 -1.75 -9.82
N GLU A 345 3.80 -3.01 -9.52
CA GLU A 345 4.23 -3.66 -8.30
C GLU A 345 5.61 -4.30 -8.51
N ASP A 346 6.49 -4.17 -7.53
CA ASP A 346 7.77 -4.87 -7.51
C ASP A 346 7.86 -5.84 -6.33
N PRO A 347 7.79 -7.15 -6.58
CA PRO A 347 7.86 -8.14 -5.52
C PRO A 347 9.25 -8.28 -4.87
N ALA A 348 10.31 -7.74 -5.48
CA ALA A 348 11.64 -7.72 -4.87
C ALA A 348 11.77 -6.68 -3.74
N MET A 349 10.93 -5.63 -3.75
CA MET A 349 10.83 -4.64 -2.68
C MET A 349 9.47 -4.81 -1.99
N CYS A 350 9.44 -5.47 -0.86
CA CYS A 350 8.24 -5.63 -0.05
C CYS A 350 8.08 -4.46 0.92
N GLY A 351 6.83 -4.12 1.29
CA GLY A 351 6.61 -3.08 2.27
C GLY A 351 5.16 -2.98 2.71
N GLY A 352 4.93 -2.41 3.89
CA GLY A 352 3.61 -2.27 4.48
C GLY A 352 3.65 -1.68 5.87
N ILE A 353 2.55 -1.83 6.59
CA ILE A 353 2.37 -1.38 7.97
C ILE A 353 2.04 -2.56 8.89
N GLY A 354 2.41 -2.43 10.15
CA GLY A 354 2.12 -3.43 11.17
C GLY A 354 2.71 -3.05 12.52
N TYR A 355 2.59 -3.92 13.51
CA TYR A 355 3.19 -3.72 14.82
C TYR A 355 4.49 -4.51 14.93
N TRP A 356 5.64 -3.82 14.91
CA TRP A 356 6.94 -4.43 15.19
C TRP A 356 6.98 -4.93 16.63
N ARG A 357 7.42 -6.17 16.83
CA ARG A 357 7.40 -6.84 18.14
C ARG A 357 6.00 -6.89 18.81
N GLY A 358 4.95 -6.66 18.04
CA GLY A 358 3.57 -6.60 18.51
C GLY A 358 3.15 -5.27 19.14
N ASP A 359 4.07 -4.42 19.61
CA ASP A 359 3.75 -3.21 20.38
C ASP A 359 4.13 -1.88 19.71
N ILE A 360 4.96 -1.89 18.66
CA ILE A 360 5.42 -0.67 17.98
C ILE A 360 4.77 -0.55 16.59
N PRO A 361 3.77 0.33 16.39
CA PRO A 361 3.21 0.56 15.07
C PRO A 361 4.27 1.20 14.17
N ALA A 362 4.52 0.62 12.99
CA ALA A 362 5.62 1.00 12.11
C ALA A 362 5.27 0.81 10.63
N VAL A 363 6.00 1.52 9.77
CA VAL A 363 6.15 1.18 8.36
C VAL A 363 7.40 0.34 8.20
N ILE A 364 7.25 -0.85 7.59
CA ILE A 364 8.35 -1.79 7.43
C ILE A 364 8.55 -2.06 5.94
N ILE A 365 9.79 -1.95 5.47
CA ILE A 365 10.17 -2.09 4.06
C ILE A 365 11.39 -3.01 3.98
N GLY A 366 11.48 -3.85 2.96
CA GLY A 366 12.68 -4.65 2.78
C GLY A 366 12.75 -5.37 1.45
N GLN A 367 13.93 -5.90 1.17
CA GLN A 367 14.16 -6.70 -0.02
C GLN A 367 13.91 -8.17 0.28
N GLU A 368 13.11 -8.81 -0.55
CA GLU A 368 12.80 -10.23 -0.48
C GLU A 368 13.55 -10.99 -1.56
N LYS A 369 14.31 -12.00 -1.15
CA LYS A 369 15.09 -12.85 -2.09
C LYS A 369 14.32 -14.05 -2.61
N GLY A 370 13.35 -14.52 -1.86
CA GLY A 370 12.68 -15.79 -2.10
C GLY A 370 13.54 -17.00 -1.70
N ARG A 371 12.90 -18.14 -1.44
CA ARG A 371 13.53 -19.35 -0.92
C ARG A 371 13.70 -20.44 -1.98
N THR A 372 12.63 -20.75 -2.73
CA THR A 372 12.67 -21.70 -3.85
C THR A 372 13.14 -21.02 -5.13
N ILE A 373 13.51 -21.79 -6.14
CA ILE A 373 13.90 -21.23 -7.45
C ILE A 373 12.80 -20.36 -8.03
N GLU A 374 11.54 -20.78 -7.93
CA GLU A 374 10.38 -20.07 -8.43
C GLU A 374 10.19 -18.74 -7.68
N THR A 375 10.25 -18.77 -6.34
CA THR A 375 10.09 -17.54 -5.53
C THR A 375 11.28 -16.62 -5.69
N ARG A 376 12.52 -17.13 -5.84
CA ARG A 376 13.71 -16.33 -6.15
C ARG A 376 13.57 -15.60 -7.48
N GLN A 377 13.08 -16.28 -8.52
CA GLN A 377 12.83 -15.66 -9.82
C GLN A 377 11.72 -14.60 -9.72
N PHE A 378 10.64 -14.90 -8.99
CA PHE A 378 9.55 -13.96 -8.75
C PHE A 378 10.04 -12.69 -8.04
N HIS A 379 10.84 -12.83 -7.00
CA HIS A 379 11.44 -11.72 -6.24
C HIS A 379 12.77 -11.21 -6.85
N ARG A 380 13.13 -11.62 -8.05
CA ARG A 380 14.38 -11.24 -8.75
C ARG A 380 15.62 -11.33 -7.88
N PHE A 381 15.70 -12.36 -7.03
CA PHE A 381 16.83 -12.57 -6.10
C PHE A 381 17.08 -11.38 -5.17
N GLY A 382 16.04 -10.63 -4.80
CA GLY A 382 16.15 -9.44 -3.97
C GLY A 382 16.68 -8.20 -4.70
N MET A 383 16.67 -8.18 -6.02
CA MET A 383 17.13 -7.04 -6.83
C MET A 383 15.94 -6.22 -7.35
N PRO A 384 15.61 -5.06 -6.72
CA PRO A 384 14.45 -4.29 -7.12
C PRO A 384 14.63 -3.54 -8.44
N ASN A 385 13.53 -3.43 -9.18
CA ASN A 385 13.32 -2.50 -10.28
C ASN A 385 13.02 -1.07 -9.77
N PRO A 386 12.94 -0.06 -10.66
CA PRO A 386 12.60 1.32 -10.28
C PRO A 386 11.32 1.45 -9.46
N GLU A 387 10.29 0.66 -9.78
CA GLU A 387 9.01 0.66 -9.06
C GLU A 387 9.14 0.24 -7.60
N GLY A 388 10.06 -0.66 -7.27
CA GLY A 388 10.35 -1.02 -5.89
C GLY A 388 10.90 0.16 -5.07
N TYR A 389 11.84 0.91 -5.62
CA TYR A 389 12.38 2.10 -4.96
C TYR A 389 11.36 3.24 -4.88
N ARG A 390 10.50 3.43 -5.88
CA ARG A 390 9.40 4.41 -5.80
C ARG A 390 8.35 4.01 -4.76
N LYS A 391 8.06 2.72 -4.63
CA LYS A 391 7.22 2.20 -3.55
C LYS A 391 7.83 2.48 -2.18
N SER A 392 9.13 2.25 -1.97
CA SER A 392 9.79 2.55 -0.70
C SER A 392 9.68 4.04 -0.33
N GLN A 393 9.86 4.96 -1.29
CA GLN A 393 9.67 6.40 -1.08
C GLN A 393 8.25 6.74 -0.64
N ARG A 394 7.25 6.14 -1.30
CA ARG A 394 5.84 6.34 -0.96
C ARG A 394 5.54 5.90 0.47
N LEU A 395 6.04 4.74 0.86
CA LEU A 395 5.86 4.20 2.20
C LEU A 395 6.60 5.01 3.27
N MET A 396 7.81 5.51 2.98
CA MET A 396 8.54 6.43 3.86
C MET A 396 7.75 7.73 4.09
N ARG A 397 7.13 8.30 3.04
CA ARG A 397 6.27 9.49 3.18
C ARG A 397 4.97 9.20 3.94
N LEU A 398 4.41 8.00 3.78
CA LEU A 398 3.28 7.54 4.59
C LEU A 398 3.66 7.51 6.07
N ALA A 399 4.83 6.97 6.39
CA ALA A 399 5.37 6.94 7.75
C ALA A 399 5.54 8.35 8.34
N GLU A 400 6.13 9.27 7.58
CA GLU A 400 6.29 10.67 7.98
C GLU A 400 4.94 11.33 8.28
N LYS A 401 3.95 11.18 7.40
CA LYS A 401 2.61 11.75 7.59
C LYS A 401 1.97 11.32 8.90
N PHE A 402 2.06 10.04 9.23
CA PHE A 402 1.46 9.47 10.43
C PHE A 402 2.42 9.40 11.63
N GLN A 403 3.63 9.93 11.47
CA GLN A 403 4.67 9.89 12.52
C GLN A 403 4.89 8.45 13.04
N LEU A 404 4.91 7.49 12.12
CA LEU A 404 5.28 6.11 12.38
C LEU A 404 6.78 5.94 12.14
N PRO A 405 7.52 5.17 12.95
CA PRO A 405 8.89 4.84 12.63
C PRO A 405 8.98 4.04 11.34
N VAL A 406 10.07 4.25 10.59
CA VAL A 406 10.45 3.44 9.44
C VAL A 406 11.46 2.40 9.87
N ILE A 407 11.21 1.14 9.52
CA ILE A 407 12.15 0.05 9.68
C ILE A 407 12.45 -0.50 8.29
N THR A 408 13.73 -0.55 7.91
CA THR A 408 14.12 -1.20 6.67
C THR A 408 15.02 -2.40 6.93
N LEU A 409 14.73 -3.51 6.26
CA LEU A 409 15.54 -4.73 6.27
C LEU A 409 16.09 -4.93 4.87
N PHE A 410 17.39 -4.68 4.67
CA PHE A 410 17.98 -4.83 3.35
C PHE A 410 18.82 -6.10 3.22
N ASP A 411 18.55 -6.82 2.13
CA ASP A 411 19.25 -8.03 1.72
C ASP A 411 19.19 -8.15 0.19
N THR A 412 20.19 -7.60 -0.48
CA THR A 412 20.26 -7.53 -1.94
C THR A 412 21.70 -7.61 -2.44
N ALA A 413 21.90 -8.25 -3.57
CA ALA A 413 23.16 -8.18 -4.32
C ALA A 413 23.35 -6.82 -5.03
N GLY A 414 22.26 -6.04 -5.19
CA GLY A 414 22.24 -4.72 -5.85
C GLY A 414 20.90 -4.39 -6.45
N ALA A 415 20.80 -3.25 -7.12
CA ALA A 415 19.64 -2.89 -7.94
C ALA A 415 19.60 -3.74 -9.22
N PHE A 416 18.41 -4.05 -9.73
CA PHE A 416 18.29 -4.83 -10.96
C PHE A 416 18.90 -4.09 -12.14
N ALA A 417 19.87 -4.73 -12.81
CA ALA A 417 20.62 -4.18 -13.94
C ALA A 417 20.09 -4.77 -15.26
N GLY A 418 19.08 -4.16 -15.84
CA GLY A 418 18.49 -4.61 -17.10
C GLY A 418 17.95 -3.42 -17.91
N SER A 419 17.89 -3.56 -19.26
CA SER A 419 17.44 -2.48 -20.17
C SER A 419 16.09 -1.91 -19.76
N ALA A 420 15.13 -2.78 -19.44
CA ALA A 420 13.80 -2.34 -19.01
C ALA A 420 13.81 -1.56 -17.68
N ALA A 421 14.76 -1.82 -16.77
CA ALA A 421 14.92 -1.03 -15.56
C ALA A 421 15.54 0.35 -15.86
N GLU A 422 16.54 0.39 -16.75
CA GLU A 422 17.14 1.65 -17.21
C GLU A 422 16.11 2.54 -17.92
N GLU A 423 15.31 1.99 -18.82
CA GLU A 423 14.22 2.69 -19.51
C GLU A 423 13.20 3.34 -18.55
N ARG A 424 12.97 2.71 -17.39
CA ARG A 424 12.06 3.21 -16.36
C ARG A 424 12.74 4.02 -15.26
N GLY A 425 14.04 4.36 -15.44
CA GLY A 425 14.77 5.29 -14.59
C GLY A 425 15.31 4.68 -13.30
N GLN A 426 16.05 3.54 -13.38
CA GLN A 426 16.63 2.86 -12.22
C GLN A 426 17.51 3.80 -11.37
N SER A 427 18.41 4.53 -12.00
CA SER A 427 19.31 5.46 -11.31
C SER A 427 18.54 6.58 -10.59
N GLN A 428 17.53 7.16 -11.25
CA GLN A 428 16.70 8.21 -10.66
C GLN A 428 15.89 7.68 -9.46
N ALA A 429 15.33 6.48 -9.57
CA ALA A 429 14.56 5.87 -8.50
C ALA A 429 15.42 5.58 -7.27
N VAL A 430 16.64 5.06 -7.44
CA VAL A 430 17.62 4.85 -6.35
C VAL A 430 18.00 6.20 -5.71
N ALA A 431 18.39 7.20 -6.51
CA ALA A 431 18.78 8.50 -6.01
C ALA A 431 17.66 9.19 -5.21
N SER A 432 16.43 9.14 -5.71
CA SER A 432 15.26 9.71 -5.03
C SER A 432 14.91 8.94 -3.75
N SER A 433 15.16 7.61 -3.70
CA SER A 433 14.95 6.83 -2.48
C SER A 433 15.94 7.25 -1.39
N ILE A 434 17.22 7.40 -1.72
CA ILE A 434 18.24 7.94 -0.81
C ILE A 434 17.82 9.33 -0.29
N ALA A 435 17.45 10.25 -1.20
CA ALA A 435 17.04 11.61 -0.84
C ALA A 435 15.80 11.61 0.07
N THR A 436 14.82 10.74 -0.20
CA THR A 436 13.63 10.61 0.65
C THR A 436 14.02 10.09 2.03
N GLY A 437 14.79 9.01 2.12
CA GLY A 437 15.23 8.45 3.39
C GLY A 437 16.00 9.45 4.25
N LEU A 438 16.84 10.29 3.63
CA LEU A 438 17.60 11.33 4.33
C LEU A 438 16.72 12.50 4.82
N SER A 439 15.56 12.76 4.20
CA SER A 439 14.74 13.94 4.46
C SER A 439 13.52 13.72 5.36
N ILE A 440 13.03 12.48 5.52
CA ILE A 440 11.80 12.21 6.30
C ILE A 440 11.94 12.59 7.77
N LYS A 441 10.88 13.18 8.34
CA LYS A 441 10.78 13.66 9.71
C LYS A 441 10.13 12.62 10.62
N THR A 442 10.70 11.42 10.66
CA THR A 442 10.26 10.35 11.56
C THR A 442 11.46 9.45 11.88
N PRO A 443 11.48 8.73 13.03
CA PRO A 443 12.54 7.77 13.35
C PRO A 443 12.74 6.75 12.23
N TYR A 444 13.98 6.51 11.84
CA TYR A 444 14.33 5.58 10.79
C TYR A 444 15.49 4.66 11.19
N VAL A 445 15.21 3.36 11.31
CA VAL A 445 16.19 2.31 11.60
C VAL A 445 16.35 1.43 10.38
N ALA A 446 17.58 1.32 9.85
CA ALA A 446 17.93 0.48 8.71
C ALA A 446 18.78 -0.70 9.18
N VAL A 447 18.47 -1.91 8.76
CA VAL A 447 19.18 -3.13 9.16
C VAL A 447 19.62 -3.95 7.96
N ASN A 448 20.91 -4.27 7.92
CA ASN A 448 21.43 -5.28 7.01
C ASN A 448 21.22 -6.67 7.59
N VAL A 449 20.41 -7.50 6.93
CA VAL A 449 20.09 -8.86 7.38
C VAL A 449 20.74 -9.96 6.52
N GLY A 450 21.49 -9.57 5.48
CA GLY A 450 22.16 -10.48 4.56
C GLY A 450 23.25 -9.79 3.75
N GLU A 451 23.03 -9.56 2.47
CA GLU A 451 23.92 -8.81 1.59
C GLU A 451 23.50 -7.35 1.48
N GLY A 452 24.39 -6.41 1.81
CA GLY A 452 24.24 -5.00 1.54
C GLY A 452 24.93 -4.62 0.22
N GLY A 453 24.32 -4.93 -0.93
CA GLY A 453 24.93 -4.73 -2.23
C GLY A 453 24.67 -3.34 -2.82
N SER A 454 25.73 -2.54 -2.98
CA SER A 454 25.79 -1.34 -3.84
C SER A 454 24.64 -0.34 -3.63
N GLY A 455 24.28 0.39 -4.69
CA GLY A 455 23.15 1.35 -4.70
C GLY A 455 21.81 0.74 -4.32
N GLY A 456 21.62 -0.56 -4.54
CA GLY A 456 20.40 -1.26 -4.15
C GLY A 456 20.16 -1.30 -2.64
N ALA A 457 21.22 -1.48 -1.87
CA ALA A 457 21.17 -1.49 -0.41
C ALA A 457 21.06 -0.06 0.16
N ILE A 458 21.93 0.87 -0.29
CA ILE A 458 21.94 2.24 0.24
C ILE A 458 20.63 2.99 -0.02
N ALA A 459 19.89 2.62 -1.07
CA ALA A 459 18.60 3.23 -1.39
C ALA A 459 17.56 3.14 -0.25
N ILE A 460 17.68 2.14 0.62
CA ILE A 460 16.86 1.98 1.84
C ILE A 460 17.73 1.80 3.10
N GLY A 461 19.03 2.14 3.01
CA GLY A 461 20.00 2.01 4.10
C GLY A 461 20.36 3.32 4.79
N THR A 462 19.63 4.43 4.54
CA THR A 462 19.98 5.79 5.01
C THR A 462 19.31 6.17 6.33
N GLY A 463 19.22 5.24 7.30
CA GLY A 463 18.56 5.45 8.58
C GLY A 463 19.30 6.36 9.57
N ASP A 464 18.56 6.90 10.56
CA ASP A 464 19.15 7.54 11.75
C ASP A 464 20.07 6.57 12.48
N ARG A 465 19.70 5.29 12.47
CA ARG A 465 20.50 4.17 12.94
C ARG A 465 20.63 3.14 11.82
N VAL A 466 21.85 2.66 11.60
CA VAL A 466 22.18 1.59 10.67
C VAL A 466 22.77 0.43 11.45
N LEU A 467 22.09 -0.70 11.44
CA LEU A 467 22.48 -1.92 12.11
C LEU A 467 22.91 -2.99 11.10
N MET A 468 23.76 -3.89 11.51
CA MET A 468 24.10 -5.09 10.74
C MET A 468 24.04 -6.32 11.64
N LEU A 469 23.46 -7.42 11.14
CA LEU A 469 23.67 -8.72 11.79
C LEU A 469 25.14 -9.14 11.63
N GLU A 470 25.65 -9.86 12.63
CA GLU A 470 27.09 -10.19 12.77
C GLU A 470 27.71 -10.85 11.53
N ASN A 471 26.95 -11.73 10.86
CA ASN A 471 27.45 -12.48 9.69
C ASN A 471 26.86 -11.95 8.39
N THR A 472 26.75 -10.62 8.25
CA THR A 472 26.31 -9.94 7.03
C THR A 472 27.44 -9.16 6.40
N ILE A 473 27.26 -8.73 5.16
CA ILE A 473 28.27 -7.97 4.40
C ILE A 473 27.67 -6.69 3.82
N TYR A 474 28.52 -5.65 3.71
CA TYR A 474 28.13 -4.40 3.06
C TYR A 474 29.25 -3.93 2.12
N SER A 475 28.95 -3.77 0.85
CA SER A 475 29.97 -3.46 -0.16
C SER A 475 29.44 -2.80 -1.41
N VAL A 476 30.32 -2.09 -2.11
CA VAL A 476 30.01 -1.46 -3.41
C VAL A 476 29.77 -2.48 -4.53
N ILE A 477 30.38 -3.66 -4.45
CA ILE A 477 30.34 -4.72 -5.48
C ILE A 477 30.60 -6.08 -4.84
N ALA A 478 30.13 -7.16 -5.46
CA ALA A 478 30.43 -8.52 -5.01
C ALA A 478 31.94 -8.84 -5.12
N PRO A 479 32.54 -9.54 -4.13
CA PRO A 479 33.99 -9.87 -4.15
C PRO A 479 34.44 -10.63 -5.41
N GLU A 480 33.58 -11.51 -5.94
CA GLU A 480 33.81 -12.24 -7.19
C GLU A 480 33.96 -11.29 -8.39
N SER A 481 33.08 -10.29 -8.48
CA SER A 481 33.13 -9.29 -9.54
C SER A 481 34.33 -8.37 -9.36
N CYS A 482 34.65 -7.98 -8.14
CA CYS A 482 35.83 -7.20 -7.80
C CYS A 482 37.11 -7.96 -8.22
N ALA A 483 37.24 -9.25 -7.86
CA ALA A 483 38.36 -10.10 -8.24
C ALA A 483 38.47 -10.22 -9.77
N SER A 484 37.37 -10.44 -10.47
CA SER A 484 37.35 -10.55 -11.94
C SER A 484 37.77 -9.26 -12.62
N ILE A 485 37.40 -8.10 -12.10
CA ILE A 485 37.73 -6.78 -12.67
C ILE A 485 39.19 -6.41 -12.36
N LEU A 486 39.61 -6.46 -11.10
CA LEU A 486 40.88 -5.93 -10.65
C LEU A 486 42.03 -6.94 -10.77
N TRP A 487 41.81 -8.19 -10.37
CA TRP A 487 42.80 -9.25 -10.46
C TRP A 487 42.72 -10.06 -11.77
N LYS A 488 41.70 -9.80 -12.61
CA LYS A 488 41.44 -10.51 -13.87
C LYS A 488 41.20 -12.03 -13.70
N ASP A 489 40.96 -12.50 -12.46
CA ASP A 489 40.71 -13.90 -12.16
C ASP A 489 39.85 -14.05 -10.88
N ASN A 490 38.76 -14.77 -10.98
CA ASN A 490 37.82 -15.01 -9.89
C ASN A 490 38.39 -15.86 -8.73
N LYS A 491 39.53 -16.57 -8.96
CA LYS A 491 40.20 -17.30 -7.88
C LYS A 491 40.65 -16.40 -6.71
N PHE A 492 40.82 -15.09 -6.94
CA PHE A 492 41.21 -14.09 -5.93
C PHE A 492 40.03 -13.53 -5.12
N LYS A 493 38.83 -14.11 -5.20
CA LYS A 493 37.65 -13.64 -4.53
C LYS A 493 37.78 -13.52 -3.00
N ALA A 494 38.52 -14.45 -2.34
CA ALA A 494 38.79 -14.36 -0.91
C ALA A 494 39.75 -13.20 -0.58
N THR A 495 40.80 -13.02 -1.41
CA THR A 495 41.71 -11.87 -1.30
C THR A 495 40.97 -10.55 -1.50
N ALA A 496 40.06 -10.49 -2.49
CA ALA A 496 39.22 -9.33 -2.74
C ALA A 496 38.30 -9.04 -1.54
N ALA A 497 37.62 -10.05 -1.00
CA ALA A 497 36.77 -9.88 0.18
C ALA A 497 37.51 -9.29 1.38
N ALA A 498 38.72 -9.82 1.67
CA ALA A 498 39.56 -9.31 2.76
C ALA A 498 40.04 -7.86 2.51
N ALA A 499 40.41 -7.54 1.27
CA ALA A 499 40.86 -6.20 0.88
C ALA A 499 39.73 -5.17 0.89
N MET A 500 38.49 -5.57 0.59
CA MET A 500 37.32 -4.71 0.51
C MET A 500 36.79 -4.29 1.90
N LYS A 501 37.20 -4.93 2.98
CA LYS A 501 36.74 -4.60 4.33
C LYS A 501 35.20 -4.52 4.40
N LEU A 502 34.51 -5.65 4.11
CA LEU A 502 33.05 -5.67 3.88
C LEU A 502 32.24 -6.28 5.04
N THR A 503 32.89 -6.75 6.11
CA THR A 503 32.19 -7.42 7.22
C THR A 503 31.52 -6.41 8.16
N ALA A 504 30.59 -6.87 9.01
CA ALA A 504 29.96 -6.01 10.02
C ALA A 504 30.99 -5.36 10.94
N ARG A 505 32.06 -6.09 11.29
CA ARG A 505 33.14 -5.54 12.11
C ARG A 505 33.90 -4.43 11.38
N ASP A 506 34.26 -4.65 10.10
CA ASP A 506 34.91 -3.60 9.32
C ASP A 506 34.02 -2.35 9.21
N MET A 507 32.70 -2.51 9.01
CA MET A 507 31.75 -1.39 8.92
C MET A 507 31.65 -0.62 10.25
N ALA A 508 31.71 -1.30 11.39
CA ALA A 508 31.74 -0.66 12.69
C ALA A 508 33.06 0.11 12.91
N ASP A 509 34.20 -0.51 12.59
CA ASP A 509 35.51 0.12 12.71
C ASP A 509 35.67 1.35 11.78
N LEU A 510 34.97 1.38 10.64
CA LEU A 510 34.89 2.49 9.69
C LEU A 510 33.79 3.53 10.05
N ASN A 511 33.06 3.34 11.14
CA ASN A 511 31.93 4.19 11.56
C ASN A 511 30.82 4.31 10.51
N VAL A 512 30.61 3.27 9.68
CA VAL A 512 29.52 3.20 8.68
C VAL A 512 28.21 2.74 9.32
N ILE A 513 28.28 1.92 10.36
CA ILE A 513 27.14 1.41 11.11
C ILE A 513 27.19 1.82 12.57
N ASP A 514 26.01 1.85 13.21
CA ASP A 514 25.87 2.24 14.61
C ASP A 514 25.91 1.05 15.57
N GLN A 515 25.52 -0.14 15.11
CA GLN A 515 25.46 -1.33 15.96
C GLN A 515 25.60 -2.63 15.16
N ILE A 516 26.35 -3.57 15.72
CA ILE A 516 26.33 -4.98 15.30
C ILE A 516 25.29 -5.70 16.18
N VAL A 517 24.39 -6.46 15.57
CA VAL A 517 23.43 -7.33 16.25
C VAL A 517 23.98 -8.75 16.20
N ASP A 518 24.17 -9.36 17.35
CA ASP A 518 24.72 -10.71 17.48
C ASP A 518 23.81 -11.74 16.79
N GLU A 519 24.42 -12.80 16.31
CA GLU A 519 23.74 -13.97 15.75
C GLU A 519 23.99 -15.21 16.61
N PRO A 520 23.10 -16.21 16.55
CA PRO A 520 23.35 -17.52 17.15
C PRO A 520 24.66 -18.14 16.66
N ALA A 521 25.25 -19.01 17.48
CA ALA A 521 26.46 -19.73 17.09
C ALA A 521 26.29 -20.44 15.75
N GLY A 522 27.16 -20.14 14.80
CA GLY A 522 27.10 -20.64 13.43
C GLY A 522 26.31 -19.77 12.45
N GLY A 523 25.60 -18.75 12.92
CA GLY A 523 24.88 -17.77 12.08
C GLY A 523 23.36 -17.85 12.16
N ALA A 524 22.67 -16.84 11.66
CA ALA A 524 21.22 -16.66 11.73
C ALA A 524 20.38 -17.86 11.20
N HIS A 525 20.95 -18.64 10.30
CA HIS A 525 20.27 -19.82 9.74
C HIS A 525 20.19 -21.01 10.69
N THR A 526 20.94 -20.99 11.80
CA THR A 526 20.97 -22.12 12.76
C THR A 526 19.85 -22.03 13.79
N ASP A 527 19.41 -20.81 14.14
CA ASP A 527 18.34 -20.56 15.11
C ASP A 527 17.60 -19.27 14.76
N TRP A 528 16.47 -19.40 14.10
CA TRP A 528 15.63 -18.27 13.70
C TRP A 528 14.97 -17.57 14.88
N GLN A 529 14.55 -18.34 15.90
CA GLN A 529 13.92 -17.80 17.09
C GLN A 529 14.84 -16.79 17.76
N THR A 530 16.04 -17.24 18.13
CA THR A 530 17.04 -16.36 18.79
C THR A 530 17.43 -15.18 17.89
N THR A 531 17.61 -15.41 16.57
CA THR A 531 17.94 -14.33 15.63
C THR A 531 16.87 -13.23 15.63
N MET A 532 15.59 -13.61 15.61
CA MET A 532 14.48 -12.66 15.58
C MET A 532 14.28 -11.95 16.92
N GLU A 533 14.51 -12.62 18.03
CA GLU A 533 14.48 -12.01 19.37
C GLU A 533 15.57 -10.93 19.52
N LEU A 534 16.79 -11.24 19.14
CA LEU A 534 17.90 -10.28 19.19
C LEU A 534 17.65 -9.09 18.26
N LEU A 535 17.28 -9.35 17.01
CA LEU A 535 16.99 -8.30 16.03
C LEU A 535 15.82 -7.41 16.47
N SER A 536 14.71 -8.03 16.89
CA SER A 536 13.51 -7.28 17.26
C SER A 536 13.75 -6.36 18.45
N THR A 537 14.52 -6.82 19.41
CA THR A 537 14.93 -6.04 20.60
C THR A 537 15.84 -4.89 20.21
N ALA A 538 16.89 -5.16 19.44
CA ALA A 538 17.84 -4.13 19.00
C ALA A 538 17.14 -3.00 18.22
N VAL A 539 16.25 -3.33 17.30
CA VAL A 539 15.48 -2.33 16.53
C VAL A 539 14.53 -1.54 17.44
N ALA A 540 13.82 -2.21 18.35
CA ALA A 540 12.92 -1.55 19.29
C ALA A 540 13.64 -0.55 20.18
N ASP A 541 14.80 -0.91 20.73
CA ASP A 541 15.63 -0.03 21.58
C ASP A 541 16.06 1.23 20.81
N GLN A 542 16.49 1.08 19.54
CA GLN A 542 16.86 2.22 18.70
C GLN A 542 15.66 3.13 18.40
N ILE A 543 14.46 2.56 18.13
CA ILE A 543 13.26 3.35 17.91
C ILE A 543 12.90 4.15 19.17
N ILE A 544 12.90 3.51 20.33
CA ILE A 544 12.59 4.15 21.63
C ILE A 544 13.55 5.31 21.89
N ASP A 545 14.84 5.15 21.59
CA ASP A 545 15.82 6.21 21.73
C ASP A 545 15.62 7.36 20.75
N LEU A 546 15.31 7.06 19.49
CA LEU A 546 15.05 8.07 18.47
C LEU A 546 13.76 8.86 18.74
N GLN A 547 12.75 8.23 19.34
CA GLN A 547 11.50 8.90 19.71
C GLN A 547 11.67 9.98 20.79
N LYS A 548 12.80 9.99 21.51
CA LYS A 548 13.15 11.06 22.47
C LYS A 548 13.65 12.33 21.78
N ILE A 549 13.98 12.24 20.48
CA ILE A 549 14.48 13.36 19.67
C ILE A 549 13.29 14.07 19.00
N PRO A 550 13.22 15.41 19.02
CA PRO A 550 12.23 16.14 18.26
C PRO A 550 12.28 15.77 16.76
N VAL A 551 11.14 15.45 16.17
CA VAL A 551 11.08 14.93 14.79
C VAL A 551 11.68 15.88 13.76
N ASP A 552 11.61 17.19 13.99
CA ASP A 552 12.20 18.21 13.11
C ASP A 552 13.73 18.22 13.16
N GLU A 553 14.37 17.67 14.19
CA GLU A 553 15.81 17.55 14.31
C GLU A 553 16.38 16.30 13.63
N LEU A 554 15.57 15.25 13.43
CA LEU A 554 16.01 13.97 12.88
C LEU A 554 16.72 14.12 11.52
N PRO A 555 16.18 14.85 10.52
CA PRO A 555 16.86 15.00 9.24
C PRO A 555 18.23 15.67 9.34
N ALA A 556 18.36 16.69 10.20
CA ALA A 556 19.62 17.40 10.38
C ALA A 556 20.68 16.49 11.03
N ARG A 557 20.32 15.74 12.09
CA ARG A 557 21.22 14.77 12.74
C ARG A 557 21.61 13.63 11.80
N ARG A 558 20.68 13.14 10.99
CA ARG A 558 20.93 12.13 9.98
C ARG A 558 21.90 12.65 8.91
N ALA A 559 21.68 13.86 8.42
CA ALA A 559 22.59 14.50 7.46
C ALA A 559 23.99 14.67 8.03
N GLU A 560 24.12 15.16 9.26
CA GLU A 560 25.40 15.32 9.94
C GLU A 560 26.16 14.00 10.08
N LYS A 561 25.47 12.91 10.47
CA LYS A 561 26.03 11.56 10.52
C LYS A 561 26.63 11.13 9.19
N PHE A 562 25.87 11.22 8.08
CA PHE A 562 26.36 10.80 6.77
C PHE A 562 27.46 11.72 6.23
N LEU A 563 27.41 13.02 6.51
CA LEU A 563 28.47 13.98 6.15
C LEU A 563 29.76 13.78 6.97
N ALA A 564 29.66 13.23 8.16
CA ALA A 564 30.82 12.92 9.00
C ALA A 564 31.57 11.65 8.56
N MET A 565 30.89 10.74 7.84
CA MET A 565 31.54 9.53 7.30
C MET A 565 32.67 9.92 6.35
N THR A 566 33.83 9.28 6.45
CA THR A 566 34.99 9.47 5.56
C THR A 566 35.60 10.90 5.55
N ARG A 567 35.44 11.66 6.64
CA ARG A 567 35.82 13.07 6.71
C ARG A 567 37.30 13.33 7.09
N ASP A 568 38.14 12.31 7.13
CA ASP A 568 39.57 12.40 7.46
C ASP A 568 40.44 12.95 6.29
N VAL A 569 39.83 13.74 5.39
CA VAL A 569 40.53 14.28 4.23
C VAL A 569 40.97 15.71 4.58
N GLU A 570 42.28 15.92 4.70
CA GLU A 570 42.87 17.27 4.64
C GLU A 570 42.58 17.89 3.26
N LEU A 571 42.18 19.16 3.24
CA LEU A 571 42.00 19.90 1.99
C LEU A 571 43.34 19.99 1.27
N CYS A 572 43.52 19.24 0.19
CA CYS A 572 44.62 19.45 -0.73
C CYS A 572 44.50 20.82 -1.39
N ALA A 573 45.62 21.52 -1.58
CA ALA A 573 45.63 22.70 -2.42
C ALA A 573 45.16 22.35 -3.86
N PRO A 574 44.40 23.23 -4.55
CA PRO A 574 43.99 22.96 -5.92
C PRO A 574 45.21 22.65 -6.80
N ASP A 575 45.10 21.64 -7.64
CA ASP A 575 46.11 21.28 -8.62
C ASP A 575 46.30 22.46 -9.59
N ASN A 576 47.40 23.19 -9.45
CA ASN A 576 47.66 24.39 -10.26
C ASN A 576 48.11 24.08 -11.70
N ASP A 577 48.27 22.81 -12.11
CA ASP A 577 48.92 22.47 -13.39
C ASP A 577 48.19 21.40 -14.24
N ALA A 578 46.88 21.15 -14.02
CA ALA A 578 46.18 20.11 -14.77
C ALA A 578 45.66 20.58 -16.17
N ASP A 579 45.56 21.90 -16.41
CA ASP A 579 44.98 22.44 -17.65
C ASP A 579 46.02 22.81 -18.75
N ASP A 580 47.33 22.60 -18.51
CA ASP A 580 48.41 22.94 -19.45
C ASP A 580 49.09 21.73 -20.15
N LYS A 581 48.39 20.58 -20.25
CA LYS A 581 48.91 19.41 -21.00
C LYS A 581 47.91 18.86 -22.00
#